data_901b96e692134edba25ae91b45848f1a
#
_entry.id   901b96e692134edba25ae91b45848f1a
#
_cell.length_a   1.000
_cell.length_b   1.000
_cell.length_c   1.000
_cell.angle_alpha   90.00
_cell.angle_beta   90.00
_cell.angle_gamma   90.00
#
_symmetry.space_group_name_H-M   'P 1'
#
loop_
_entity.id
_entity.type
_entity.pdbx_description
1 polymer ?
#
loop_
_entity_poly.entity_id
_entity_poly.type
_entity_poly.pdbx_seq_one_letter_code
_entity_poly.pdbx_strand_id
1 'polypeptide(L)'
;MLRAGIVGLPNVGKSTLFNAITRTRKAESANYPFCTIDPNVGVVTVPDDRLEPLQKIAKTNVVIPTSFEFVDIAGLVQGAAQGEGLGNKFLSHIREVDAIIQVIRCFEDEDIHHVAGSIDPVRDIETILTELVMADMESVQKSMDRRAKEAKKGDKLAKTEYAVLEKVLPHLNDGKPALTLELTPEEQEVLRPFFLLTSKPTIFAANVKESELADAENNPHVAKVKQYAKEHHACDTVIISAQIESDLVDLDPAEAADFLQEMGVQESGVGSMIRSTYHLLGLRTYFTAGEKEVRAWTIHEGDKAPQAAGVIHTDFERGFIKAETVAYKDLLECGSIAAARDKGLYRMEGKEYVVQDGDVMLFKFNV
;
A
#
# COMPACT_ATOMS: atom_id res chain seq x y z
N MET A 1 -5.64 1.24 9.80
CA MET A 1 -5.95 1.27 8.37
C MET A 1 -4.63 1.49 7.65
N LEU A 2 -4.41 0.81 6.53
CA LEU A 2 -3.16 0.93 5.76
C LEU A 2 -3.14 2.24 4.99
N ARG A 3 -1.96 2.87 4.93
CA ARG A 3 -1.77 4.18 4.32
C ARG A 3 -0.67 4.16 3.26
N ALA A 4 -0.95 4.71 2.09
CA ALA A 4 0.08 5.03 1.11
C ALA A 4 0.17 6.54 0.89
N GLY A 5 1.39 7.05 0.93
CA GLY A 5 1.67 8.45 0.66
C GLY A 5 1.86 8.70 -0.83
N ILE A 6 1.06 9.59 -1.42
CA ILE A 6 1.23 9.99 -2.82
C ILE A 6 2.21 11.14 -2.87
N VAL A 7 3.33 10.92 -3.55
CA VAL A 7 4.40 11.92 -3.76
C VAL A 7 4.62 12.15 -5.25
N GLY A 8 5.28 13.24 -5.60
CA GLY A 8 5.63 13.55 -6.99
C GLY A 8 6.16 14.96 -7.12
N LEU A 9 6.93 15.19 -8.17
CA LEU A 9 7.37 16.53 -8.55
C LEU A 9 6.18 17.40 -8.98
N PRO A 10 6.32 18.72 -9.04
CA PRO A 10 5.27 19.60 -9.58
C PRO A 10 4.89 19.20 -11.02
N ASN A 11 3.61 19.34 -11.35
CA ASN A 11 3.04 19.15 -12.69
C ASN A 11 3.15 17.72 -13.27
N VAL A 12 3.23 16.69 -12.40
CA VAL A 12 3.22 15.27 -12.83
C VAL A 12 1.82 14.63 -12.82
N GLY A 13 0.77 15.37 -12.44
CA GLY A 13 -0.60 14.87 -12.32
C GLY A 13 -1.00 14.42 -10.91
N LYS A 14 -0.14 14.60 -9.90
CA LYS A 14 -0.39 14.18 -8.52
C LYS A 14 -1.71 14.72 -7.95
N SER A 15 -1.94 16.02 -8.08
CA SER A 15 -3.16 16.67 -7.54
C SER A 15 -4.43 16.23 -8.28
N THR A 16 -4.35 16.00 -9.58
CA THR A 16 -5.48 15.48 -10.37
C THR A 16 -5.87 14.08 -9.88
N LEU A 17 -4.88 13.19 -9.75
CA LEU A 17 -5.07 11.84 -9.21
C LEU A 17 -5.65 11.87 -7.80
N PHE A 18 -5.08 12.66 -6.89
CA PHE A 18 -5.55 12.74 -5.52
C PHE A 18 -6.97 13.30 -5.41
N ASN A 19 -7.31 14.30 -6.23
CA ASN A 19 -8.66 14.84 -6.31
C ASN A 19 -9.67 13.80 -6.81
N ALA A 20 -9.31 12.98 -7.79
CA ALA A 20 -10.13 11.85 -8.24
C ALA A 20 -10.40 10.89 -7.07
N ILE A 21 -9.37 10.45 -6.36
CA ILE A 21 -9.46 9.56 -5.20
C ILE A 21 -10.36 10.17 -4.10
N THR A 22 -10.22 11.46 -3.79
CA THR A 22 -11.03 12.13 -2.75
C THR A 22 -12.47 12.38 -3.16
N ARG A 23 -12.75 12.55 -4.47
CA ARG A 23 -14.12 12.67 -5.00
C ARG A 23 -14.84 11.33 -4.92
N THR A 24 -14.20 10.23 -5.25
CA THR A 24 -14.71 8.87 -5.06
C THR A 24 -15.16 8.66 -3.60
N ARG A 25 -14.38 9.13 -2.62
CA ARG A 25 -14.74 9.09 -1.19
C ARG A 25 -16.08 9.76 -0.88
N LYS A 26 -16.38 10.91 -1.48
CA LYS A 26 -17.65 11.62 -1.21
C LYS A 26 -18.87 10.82 -1.67
N ALA A 27 -18.71 10.02 -2.73
CA ALA A 27 -19.76 9.12 -3.20
C ALA A 27 -19.91 7.88 -2.28
N GLU A 28 -18.82 7.37 -1.71
CA GLU A 28 -18.81 6.16 -0.86
C GLU A 28 -18.99 6.44 0.64
N SER A 29 -18.82 7.69 1.10
CA SER A 29 -18.80 8.06 2.53
C SER A 29 -20.08 7.74 3.31
N ALA A 30 -21.20 7.50 2.64
CA ALA A 30 -22.45 7.04 3.24
C ALA A 30 -22.30 5.67 3.95
N ASN A 31 -21.27 4.87 3.61
CA ASN A 31 -21.05 3.52 4.10
C ASN A 31 -20.05 3.42 5.26
N TYR A 32 -19.35 4.53 5.62
CA TYR A 32 -18.30 4.53 6.64
C TYR A 32 -18.51 5.62 7.71
N PRO A 33 -19.30 5.35 8.77
CA PRO A 33 -19.72 6.37 9.74
C PRO A 33 -18.62 6.91 10.69
N PHE A 34 -17.38 6.40 10.65
CA PHE A 34 -16.32 6.74 11.60
C PHE A 34 -15.05 7.35 10.98
N CYS A 35 -15.07 7.74 9.70
CA CYS A 35 -13.91 8.39 9.08
C CYS A 35 -13.85 9.87 9.43
N THR A 36 -12.79 10.29 10.12
CA THR A 36 -12.44 11.70 10.31
C THR A 36 -12.18 12.35 8.95
N ILE A 37 -12.75 13.53 8.70
CA ILE A 37 -12.55 14.25 7.44
C ILE A 37 -11.22 15.01 7.55
N ASP A 38 -10.13 14.38 7.09
CA ASP A 38 -8.87 15.07 6.85
C ASP A 38 -8.84 15.45 5.36
N PRO A 39 -8.58 16.71 5.00
CA PRO A 39 -8.58 17.16 3.61
C PRO A 39 -7.45 16.54 2.76
N ASN A 40 -6.43 15.98 3.42
CA ASN A 40 -5.28 15.36 2.76
C ASN A 40 -5.35 13.82 2.73
N VAL A 41 -6.47 13.21 3.11
CA VAL A 41 -6.65 11.75 3.13
C VAL A 41 -7.83 11.36 2.25
N GLY A 42 -7.56 10.55 1.23
CA GLY A 42 -8.56 9.86 0.42
C GLY A 42 -8.72 8.41 0.91
N VAL A 43 -9.94 8.00 1.23
CA VAL A 43 -10.23 6.60 1.59
C VAL A 43 -10.96 5.96 0.42
N VAL A 44 -10.47 4.83 -0.03
CA VAL A 44 -11.08 4.06 -1.11
C VAL A 44 -11.33 2.62 -0.68
N THR A 45 -12.32 2.02 -1.27
CA THR A 45 -12.62 0.61 -1.13
C THR A 45 -11.60 -0.22 -1.89
N VAL A 46 -11.07 -1.27 -1.26
CA VAL A 46 -10.22 -2.26 -1.94
C VAL A 46 -11.13 -3.12 -2.83
N PRO A 47 -10.92 -3.11 -4.16
CA PRO A 47 -11.70 -3.95 -5.06
C PRO A 47 -11.46 -5.44 -4.76
N ASP A 48 -12.53 -6.21 -4.55
CA ASP A 48 -12.44 -7.65 -4.34
C ASP A 48 -13.67 -8.37 -4.90
N ASP A 49 -13.51 -9.00 -6.05
CA ASP A 49 -14.57 -9.69 -6.78
C ASP A 49 -15.14 -10.90 -6.03
N ARG A 50 -14.48 -11.34 -4.95
CA ARG A 50 -14.93 -12.47 -4.11
C ARG A 50 -16.10 -12.10 -3.19
N LEU A 51 -16.32 -10.82 -2.94
CA LEU A 51 -17.37 -10.35 -2.02
C LEU A 51 -18.78 -10.59 -2.55
N GLU A 52 -19.03 -10.35 -3.83
CA GLU A 52 -20.37 -10.54 -4.43
C GLU A 52 -20.84 -12.01 -4.42
N PRO A 53 -20.02 -13.01 -4.83
CA PRO A 53 -20.37 -14.41 -4.69
C PRO A 53 -20.59 -14.84 -3.23
N LEU A 54 -19.76 -14.34 -2.29
CA LEU A 54 -19.94 -14.62 -0.87
C LEU A 54 -21.23 -14.04 -0.32
N GLN A 55 -21.62 -12.85 -0.76
CA GLN A 55 -22.89 -12.22 -0.41
C GLN A 55 -24.09 -13.11 -0.80
N LYS A 56 -24.07 -13.65 -2.02
CA LYS A 56 -25.11 -14.56 -2.54
C LYS A 56 -25.20 -15.84 -1.70
N ILE A 57 -24.04 -16.43 -1.34
CA ILE A 57 -23.98 -17.65 -0.51
C ILE A 57 -24.47 -17.37 0.92
N ALA A 58 -24.06 -16.25 1.51
CA ALA A 58 -24.45 -15.86 2.85
C ALA A 58 -25.90 -15.34 2.96
N LYS A 59 -26.53 -14.99 1.83
CA LYS A 59 -27.89 -14.45 1.72
C LYS A 59 -28.08 -13.17 2.55
N THR A 60 -27.06 -12.29 2.54
CA THR A 60 -27.10 -11.01 3.23
C THR A 60 -27.10 -9.85 2.23
N ASN A 61 -27.61 -8.69 2.66
CA ASN A 61 -27.50 -7.45 1.88
C ASN A 61 -26.37 -6.53 2.37
N VAL A 62 -25.63 -6.94 3.42
CA VAL A 62 -24.58 -6.14 4.01
C VAL A 62 -23.23 -6.70 3.58
N VAL A 63 -22.49 -5.94 2.79
CA VAL A 63 -21.12 -6.25 2.37
C VAL A 63 -20.20 -5.13 2.84
N ILE A 64 -19.16 -5.50 3.56
CA ILE A 64 -18.17 -4.56 4.10
C ILE A 64 -16.80 -4.92 3.51
N PRO A 65 -16.36 -4.23 2.46
CA PRO A 65 -15.02 -4.41 1.90
C PRO A 65 -13.95 -3.83 2.82
N THR A 66 -12.70 -4.15 2.53
CA THR A 66 -11.57 -3.47 3.16
C THR A 66 -11.40 -2.08 2.57
N SER A 67 -10.93 -1.14 3.38
CA SER A 67 -10.62 0.21 2.96
C SER A 67 -9.11 0.48 3.02
N PHE A 68 -8.66 1.36 2.13
CA PHE A 68 -7.29 1.79 1.98
C PHE A 68 -7.20 3.32 2.00
N GLU A 69 -6.20 3.88 2.68
CA GLU A 69 -6.01 5.34 2.77
C GLU A 69 -4.87 5.81 1.87
N PHE A 70 -5.19 6.75 0.98
CA PHE A 70 -4.19 7.55 0.28
C PHE A 70 -4.00 8.88 0.99
N VAL A 71 -2.75 9.26 1.23
CA VAL A 71 -2.39 10.54 1.87
C VAL A 71 -1.71 11.42 0.84
N ASP A 72 -2.26 12.63 0.59
CA ASP A 72 -1.57 13.61 -0.23
C ASP A 72 -0.40 14.19 0.53
N ILE A 73 0.79 13.86 0.09
CA ILE A 73 2.01 14.43 0.64
C ILE A 73 2.41 15.61 -0.26
N ALA A 74 2.35 16.82 0.30
CA ALA A 74 2.67 18.04 -0.43
C ALA A 74 3.99 17.91 -1.20
N GLY A 75 3.99 18.39 -2.46
CA GLY A 75 5.09 18.17 -3.40
C GLY A 75 6.46 18.59 -2.85
N LEU A 76 7.45 17.77 -3.19
CA LEU A 76 8.84 18.01 -2.85
C LEU A 76 9.35 19.23 -3.66
N VAL A 77 9.91 20.20 -2.97
CA VAL A 77 10.75 21.23 -3.58
C VAL A 77 12.19 20.77 -3.40
N GLN A 78 13.00 20.83 -4.45
CA GLN A 78 14.41 20.48 -4.41
C GLN A 78 15.12 21.21 -3.23
N GLY A 79 15.88 20.49 -2.40
CA GLY A 79 16.49 21.02 -1.18
C GLY A 79 15.67 20.82 0.09
N ALA A 80 14.65 19.98 0.07
CA ALA A 80 13.80 19.70 1.23
C ALA A 80 14.55 19.12 2.43
N ALA A 81 15.61 18.35 2.19
CA ALA A 81 16.46 17.78 3.23
C ALA A 81 17.34 18.84 3.92
N GLN A 82 17.60 20.00 3.29
CA GLN A 82 18.45 21.05 3.84
C GLN A 82 17.72 22.05 4.76
N GLY A 83 16.43 21.83 5.02
CA GLY A 83 15.86 22.22 6.32
C GLY A 83 15.23 23.57 6.47
N GLU A 84 14.40 24.09 5.55
CA GLU A 84 13.49 25.17 5.95
C GLU A 84 12.01 24.83 5.64
N GLY A 85 11.25 24.57 6.69
CA GLY A 85 9.78 24.64 6.76
C GLY A 85 9.00 23.55 6.04
N LEU A 86 8.81 23.63 4.72
CA LEU A 86 7.98 22.71 3.93
C LEU A 86 8.60 21.31 3.77
N GLY A 87 9.92 21.20 3.66
CA GLY A 87 10.64 19.93 3.52
C GLY A 87 10.47 19.03 4.75
N ASN A 88 10.55 19.60 5.96
CA ASN A 88 10.35 18.82 7.19
C ASN A 88 8.93 18.27 7.33
N LYS A 89 7.91 18.99 6.87
CA LYS A 89 6.52 18.50 6.85
C LYS A 89 6.35 17.35 5.84
N PHE A 90 6.93 17.48 4.66
CA PHE A 90 6.96 16.42 3.66
C PHE A 90 7.56 15.12 4.23
N LEU A 91 8.74 15.20 4.81
CA LEU A 91 9.43 14.06 5.40
C LEU A 91 8.67 13.45 6.60
N SER A 92 7.99 14.28 7.42
CA SER A 92 7.17 13.77 8.52
C SER A 92 5.94 12.98 8.04
N HIS A 93 5.27 13.46 6.99
CA HIS A 93 4.12 12.75 6.42
C HIS A 93 4.53 11.41 5.80
N ILE A 94 5.71 11.33 5.14
CA ILE A 94 6.22 10.04 4.64
C ILE A 94 6.47 9.05 5.78
N ARG A 95 6.89 9.50 6.96
CA ARG A 95 7.08 8.60 8.12
C ARG A 95 5.80 7.92 8.59
N GLU A 96 4.66 8.57 8.41
CA GLU A 96 3.34 8.11 8.90
C GLU A 96 2.63 7.13 7.96
N VAL A 97 3.15 6.90 6.76
CA VAL A 97 2.56 5.98 5.78
C VAL A 97 3.31 4.65 5.71
N ASP A 98 2.64 3.60 5.22
CA ASP A 98 3.21 2.24 5.11
C ASP A 98 3.95 2.03 3.79
N ALA A 99 3.51 2.70 2.72
CA ALA A 99 4.11 2.65 1.39
C ALA A 99 4.14 4.03 0.74
N ILE A 100 4.98 4.20 -0.26
CA ILE A 100 5.09 5.42 -1.08
C ILE A 100 4.55 5.12 -2.47
N ILE A 101 3.70 6.01 -3.00
CA ILE A 101 3.30 6.01 -4.40
C ILE A 101 3.88 7.26 -5.05
N GLN A 102 4.89 7.07 -5.87
CA GLN A 102 5.52 8.17 -6.59
C GLN A 102 4.87 8.32 -7.97
N VAL A 103 4.16 9.43 -8.17
CA VAL A 103 3.58 9.78 -9.47
C VAL A 103 4.67 10.36 -10.37
N ILE A 104 4.83 9.77 -11.54
CA ILE A 104 5.88 10.08 -12.50
C ILE A 104 5.24 10.46 -13.82
N ARG A 105 5.62 11.60 -14.37
CA ARG A 105 5.13 12.04 -15.66
C ARG A 105 5.79 11.24 -16.80
N CYS A 106 4.96 10.52 -17.56
CA CYS A 106 5.38 9.71 -18.71
C CYS A 106 4.72 10.18 -20.02
N PHE A 107 4.34 11.45 -20.12
CA PHE A 107 3.70 12.04 -21.29
C PHE A 107 4.30 13.40 -21.63
N GLU A 108 4.29 13.77 -22.90
CA GLU A 108 4.67 15.09 -23.38
C GLU A 108 3.44 15.98 -23.53
N ASP A 109 3.54 17.23 -23.08
CA ASP A 109 2.49 18.23 -23.19
C ASP A 109 3.13 19.62 -23.21
N GLU A 110 2.90 20.37 -24.29
CA GLU A 110 3.50 21.70 -24.50
C GLU A 110 2.91 22.75 -23.56
N ASP A 111 1.67 22.56 -23.11
CA ASP A 111 0.97 23.47 -22.20
C ASP A 111 1.35 23.26 -20.73
N ILE A 112 1.96 22.13 -20.41
CA ILE A 112 2.35 21.77 -19.04
C ILE A 112 3.87 21.81 -18.90
N HIS A 113 4.41 22.88 -18.30
CA HIS A 113 5.85 22.99 -18.07
C HIS A 113 6.36 21.94 -17.09
N HIS A 114 7.42 21.22 -17.46
CA HIS A 114 8.17 20.36 -16.55
C HIS A 114 9.22 21.20 -15.79
N VAL A 115 9.35 20.97 -14.47
CA VAL A 115 10.26 21.75 -13.60
C VAL A 115 11.72 21.73 -14.09
N ALA A 116 12.16 20.62 -14.68
CA ALA A 116 13.51 20.45 -15.22
C ALA A 116 13.63 20.74 -16.72
N GLY A 117 12.60 21.29 -17.37
CA GLY A 117 12.60 21.66 -18.78
C GLY A 117 12.53 20.50 -19.79
N SER A 118 12.62 19.26 -19.36
CA SER A 118 12.50 18.05 -20.18
C SER A 118 11.91 16.92 -19.37
N ILE A 119 11.25 15.96 -20.04
CA ILE A 119 10.70 14.76 -19.39
C ILE A 119 11.80 13.71 -19.30
N ASP A 120 12.14 13.33 -18.08
CA ASP A 120 13.06 12.25 -17.78
C ASP A 120 12.59 11.53 -16.52
N PRO A 121 11.83 10.43 -16.67
CA PRO A 121 11.26 9.70 -15.54
C PRO A 121 12.29 9.19 -14.54
N VAL A 122 13.46 8.75 -14.99
CA VAL A 122 14.51 8.22 -14.11
C VAL A 122 15.09 9.34 -13.25
N ARG A 123 15.43 10.48 -13.84
CA ARG A 123 15.88 11.66 -13.10
C ARG A 123 14.84 12.09 -12.07
N ASP A 124 13.56 12.06 -12.41
CA ASP A 124 12.48 12.47 -11.49
C ASP A 124 12.35 11.50 -10.30
N ILE A 125 12.54 10.20 -10.53
CA ILE A 125 12.62 9.19 -9.48
C ILE A 125 13.81 9.47 -8.56
N GLU A 126 15.01 9.61 -9.13
CA GLU A 126 16.25 9.80 -8.40
C GLU A 126 16.27 11.13 -7.61
N THR A 127 15.59 12.16 -8.09
CA THR A 127 15.47 13.43 -7.36
C THR A 127 14.75 13.22 -6.02
N ILE A 128 13.63 12.50 -6.00
CA ILE A 128 12.90 12.22 -4.75
C ILE A 128 13.72 11.25 -3.88
N LEU A 129 14.25 10.19 -4.47
CA LEU A 129 15.05 9.21 -3.74
C LEU A 129 16.24 9.85 -3.02
N THR A 130 16.96 10.75 -3.70
CA THR A 130 18.12 11.46 -3.13
C THR A 130 17.72 12.24 -1.88
N GLU A 131 16.62 12.98 -1.90
CA GLU A 131 16.13 13.73 -0.74
C GLU A 131 15.77 12.82 0.44
N LEU A 132 15.13 11.66 0.17
CA LEU A 132 14.81 10.69 1.21
C LEU A 132 16.05 10.04 1.81
N VAL A 133 17.03 9.67 0.98
CA VAL A 133 18.31 9.10 1.42
C VAL A 133 19.08 10.11 2.28
N MET A 134 19.15 11.37 1.88
CA MET A 134 19.85 12.42 2.65
C MET A 134 19.18 12.60 4.02
N ALA A 135 17.86 12.61 4.10
CA ALA A 135 17.13 12.72 5.37
C ALA A 135 17.36 11.50 6.28
N ASP A 136 17.42 10.30 5.70
CA ASP A 136 17.74 9.09 6.46
C ASP A 136 19.19 9.08 6.94
N MET A 137 20.15 9.50 6.13
CA MET A 137 21.55 9.64 6.53
C MET A 137 21.70 10.53 7.77
N GLU A 138 21.05 11.70 7.77
CA GLU A 138 21.07 12.60 8.91
C GLU A 138 20.45 11.97 10.17
N SER A 139 19.32 11.28 10.01
CA SER A 139 18.63 10.58 11.10
C SER A 139 19.47 9.43 11.67
N VAL A 140 20.07 8.62 10.80
CA VAL A 140 20.95 7.51 11.16
C VAL A 140 22.19 8.03 11.88
N GLN A 141 22.87 9.06 11.36
CA GLN A 141 24.05 9.63 12.00
C GLN A 141 23.76 10.14 13.41
N LYS A 142 22.66 10.91 13.60
CA LYS A 142 22.22 11.37 14.92
C LYS A 142 21.94 10.21 15.89
N SER A 143 21.32 9.14 15.38
CA SER A 143 21.01 7.96 16.17
C SER A 143 22.29 7.21 16.55
N MET A 144 23.24 7.05 15.65
CA MET A 144 24.54 6.43 15.92
C MET A 144 25.30 7.17 17.02
N ASP A 145 25.38 8.50 16.95
CA ASP A 145 26.06 9.32 17.97
C ASP A 145 25.46 9.12 19.37
N ARG A 146 24.13 8.98 19.45
CA ARG A 146 23.43 8.70 20.70
C ARG A 146 23.69 7.29 21.20
N ARG A 147 23.52 6.29 20.31
CA ARG A 147 23.70 4.87 20.66
C ARG A 147 25.14 4.53 21.02
N ALA A 148 26.12 5.17 20.40
CA ALA A 148 27.54 5.02 20.76
C ALA A 148 27.82 5.42 22.24
N LYS A 149 27.18 6.49 22.72
CA LYS A 149 27.30 6.92 24.11
C LYS A 149 26.64 5.98 25.11
N GLU A 150 25.45 5.44 24.75
CA GLU A 150 24.71 4.47 25.55
C GLU A 150 25.42 3.11 25.59
N ALA A 151 25.94 2.64 24.45
CA ALA A 151 26.71 1.40 24.33
C ALA A 151 27.99 1.42 25.19
N LYS A 152 28.69 2.56 25.26
CA LYS A 152 29.86 2.74 26.14
C LYS A 152 29.51 2.62 27.62
N LYS A 153 28.28 2.90 28.03
CA LYS A 153 27.77 2.72 29.38
C LYS A 153 27.31 1.29 29.68
N GLY A 154 27.45 0.37 28.73
CA GLY A 154 27.15 -1.05 28.88
C GLY A 154 25.74 -1.46 28.42
N ASP A 155 24.96 -0.57 27.83
CA ASP A 155 23.64 -0.88 27.30
C ASP A 155 23.75 -1.87 26.12
N LYS A 156 23.16 -3.06 26.30
CA LYS A 156 23.20 -4.15 25.33
C LYS A 156 22.38 -3.84 24.08
N LEU A 157 21.18 -3.24 24.26
CA LEU A 157 20.29 -2.87 23.17
C LEU A 157 20.96 -1.81 22.28
N ALA A 158 21.53 -0.77 22.91
CA ALA A 158 22.24 0.28 22.18
C ALA A 158 23.45 -0.26 21.38
N LYS A 159 24.13 -1.31 21.88
CA LYS A 159 25.19 -1.99 21.11
C LYS A 159 24.68 -2.69 19.86
N THR A 160 23.56 -3.41 19.98
CA THR A 160 22.95 -4.10 18.86
C THR A 160 22.42 -3.11 17.81
N GLU A 161 21.72 -2.07 18.24
CA GLU A 161 21.23 -1.01 17.37
C GLU A 161 22.38 -0.29 16.64
N TYR A 162 23.44 0.06 17.36
CA TYR A 162 24.63 0.70 16.78
C TYR A 162 25.26 -0.17 15.69
N ALA A 163 25.41 -1.48 15.92
CA ALA A 163 25.98 -2.40 14.95
C ALA A 163 25.15 -2.51 13.66
N VAL A 164 23.80 -2.43 13.76
CA VAL A 164 22.93 -2.38 12.59
C VAL A 164 23.08 -1.07 11.85
N LEU A 165 23.09 0.08 12.56
CA LEU A 165 23.26 1.38 11.96
C LEU A 165 24.61 1.56 11.27
N GLU A 166 25.70 0.89 11.76
CA GLU A 166 27.00 0.85 11.10
C GLU A 166 26.95 0.15 9.72
N LYS A 167 25.98 -0.73 9.47
CA LYS A 167 25.76 -1.33 8.14
C LYS A 167 24.92 -0.40 7.25
N VAL A 168 23.92 0.26 7.85
CA VAL A 168 22.96 1.11 7.13
C VAL A 168 23.62 2.39 6.60
N LEU A 169 24.43 3.07 7.39
CA LEU A 169 25.00 4.37 7.03
C LEU A 169 25.87 4.34 5.76
N PRO A 170 26.79 3.40 5.57
CA PRO A 170 27.55 3.29 4.32
C PRO A 170 26.68 3.02 3.09
N HIS A 171 25.62 2.19 3.24
CA HIS A 171 24.70 1.89 2.17
C HIS A 171 23.91 3.13 1.71
N LEU A 172 23.44 3.94 2.67
CA LEU A 172 22.82 5.22 2.38
C LEU A 172 23.81 6.22 1.76
N ASN A 173 25.08 6.24 2.22
CA ASN A 173 26.13 7.09 1.64
C ASN A 173 26.42 6.76 0.16
N ASP A 174 26.21 5.51 -0.24
CA ASP A 174 26.27 5.08 -1.65
C ASP A 174 25.03 5.52 -2.46
N GLY A 175 24.09 6.25 -1.86
CA GLY A 175 22.83 6.69 -2.50
C GLY A 175 21.77 5.58 -2.59
N LYS A 176 21.96 4.46 -1.88
CA LYS A 176 21.05 3.30 -1.97
C LYS A 176 19.98 3.35 -0.85
N PRO A 177 18.71 3.03 -1.15
CA PRO A 177 17.65 2.98 -0.16
C PRO A 177 17.91 1.92 0.91
N ALA A 178 17.55 2.20 2.16
CA ALA A 178 17.71 1.24 3.27
C ALA A 178 17.02 -0.11 3.02
N LEU A 179 15.91 -0.11 2.28
CA LEU A 179 15.15 -1.30 1.91
C LEU A 179 15.96 -2.31 1.07
N THR A 180 16.97 -1.83 0.32
CA THR A 180 17.82 -2.68 -0.54
C THR A 180 19.04 -3.26 0.17
N LEU A 181 19.23 -2.93 1.46
CA LEU A 181 20.29 -3.51 2.27
C LEU A 181 19.91 -4.92 2.74
N GLU A 182 20.74 -5.89 2.46
CA GLU A 182 20.57 -7.26 2.96
C GLU A 182 20.82 -7.30 4.48
N LEU A 183 19.75 -7.48 5.24
CA LEU A 183 19.75 -7.62 6.70
C LEU A 183 19.08 -8.94 7.10
N THR A 184 19.53 -9.53 8.21
CA THR A 184 18.84 -10.68 8.79
C THR A 184 17.47 -10.26 9.35
N PRO A 185 16.52 -11.19 9.54
CA PRO A 185 15.22 -10.85 10.15
C PRO A 185 15.35 -10.13 11.50
N GLU A 186 16.33 -10.54 12.33
CA GLU A 186 16.61 -9.93 13.63
C GLU A 186 17.14 -8.49 13.47
N GLU A 187 17.98 -8.23 12.47
CA GLU A 187 18.49 -6.89 12.16
C GLU A 187 17.40 -5.98 11.60
N GLN A 188 16.49 -6.52 10.81
CA GLN A 188 15.32 -5.80 10.32
C GLN A 188 14.41 -5.33 11.47
N GLU A 189 14.15 -6.22 12.46
CA GLU A 189 13.39 -5.86 13.66
C GLU A 189 14.10 -4.78 14.49
N VAL A 190 15.42 -4.82 14.59
CA VAL A 190 16.23 -3.79 15.27
C VAL A 190 16.16 -2.45 14.51
N LEU A 191 16.09 -2.46 13.17
CA LEU A 191 16.03 -1.25 12.36
C LEU A 191 14.64 -0.59 12.34
N ARG A 192 13.59 -1.37 12.50
CA ARG A 192 12.19 -0.92 12.42
C ARG A 192 11.84 0.33 13.26
N PRO A 193 12.29 0.44 14.55
CA PRO A 193 12.02 1.62 15.39
C PRO A 193 12.66 2.93 14.91
N PHE A 194 13.55 2.89 13.93
CA PHE A 194 14.18 4.11 13.38
C PHE A 194 13.33 4.80 12.32
N PHE A 195 12.27 4.16 11.83
CA PHE A 195 11.31 4.71 10.86
C PHE A 195 11.98 5.38 9.67
N LEU A 196 12.96 4.69 9.07
CA LEU A 196 13.66 5.21 7.90
C LEU A 196 12.69 5.37 6.73
N LEU A 197 12.81 6.48 6.01
CA LEU A 197 11.95 6.82 4.88
C LEU A 197 12.19 5.87 3.72
N THR A 198 13.46 5.56 3.45
CA THR A 198 13.89 4.67 2.37
C THR A 198 13.77 3.17 2.72
N SER A 199 13.26 2.82 3.91
CA SER A 199 12.86 1.45 4.24
C SER A 199 11.45 1.11 3.76
N LYS A 200 10.69 2.10 3.27
CA LYS A 200 9.32 1.91 2.80
C LYS A 200 9.31 1.42 1.35
N PRO A 201 8.47 0.43 1.03
CA PRO A 201 8.26 0.01 -0.34
C PRO A 201 7.68 1.14 -1.18
N THR A 202 8.09 1.21 -2.45
CA THR A 202 7.68 2.28 -3.36
C THR A 202 7.01 1.71 -4.61
N ILE A 203 5.89 2.31 -5.00
CA ILE A 203 5.21 2.05 -6.27
C ILE A 203 5.40 3.28 -7.16
N PHE A 204 5.83 3.06 -8.39
CA PHE A 204 5.92 4.07 -9.40
C PHE A 204 4.62 4.12 -10.21
N ALA A 205 3.84 5.18 -10.02
CA ALA A 205 2.64 5.45 -10.81
C ALA A 205 3.03 6.24 -12.07
N ALA A 206 3.25 5.52 -13.16
CA ALA A 206 3.60 6.07 -14.46
C ALA A 206 2.36 6.71 -15.09
N ASN A 207 2.27 8.04 -15.01
CA ASN A 207 1.13 8.82 -15.50
C ASN A 207 1.30 9.13 -16.98
N VAL A 208 0.40 8.60 -17.82
CA VAL A 208 0.36 8.78 -19.27
C VAL A 208 -0.85 9.64 -19.69
N LYS A 209 -0.86 10.14 -20.92
CA LYS A 209 -2.05 10.77 -21.50
C LYS A 209 -3.18 9.75 -21.64
N GLU A 210 -4.40 10.24 -21.61
CA GLU A 210 -5.61 9.46 -21.87
C GLU A 210 -5.51 8.68 -23.19
N SER A 211 -5.12 9.36 -24.27
CA SER A 211 -4.97 8.76 -25.60
C SER A 211 -3.86 7.70 -25.72
N GLU A 212 -2.96 7.63 -24.76
CA GLU A 212 -1.82 6.70 -24.75
C GLU A 212 -2.06 5.49 -23.83
N LEU A 213 -3.12 5.51 -23.01
CA LEU A 213 -3.32 4.51 -21.96
C LEU A 213 -3.45 3.07 -22.50
N ALA A 214 -4.18 2.89 -23.61
CA ALA A 214 -4.37 1.57 -24.22
C ALA A 214 -3.06 0.95 -24.75
N ASP A 215 -2.10 1.76 -25.17
CA ASP A 215 -0.80 1.33 -25.71
C ASP A 215 0.38 1.73 -24.82
N ALA A 216 0.10 2.06 -23.57
CA ALA A 216 1.08 2.60 -22.64
C ALA A 216 2.26 1.65 -22.34
N GLU A 217 2.09 0.34 -22.55
CA GLU A 217 3.17 -0.65 -22.47
C GLU A 217 4.30 -0.36 -23.49
N ASN A 218 4.00 0.24 -24.61
CA ASN A 218 4.96 0.62 -25.65
C ASN A 218 5.51 2.06 -25.49
N ASN A 219 5.02 2.80 -24.47
CA ASN A 219 5.52 4.14 -24.20
C ASN A 219 6.97 4.09 -23.70
N PRO A 220 7.93 4.82 -24.35
CA PRO A 220 9.34 4.75 -23.99
C PRO A 220 9.65 5.28 -22.59
N HIS A 221 8.85 6.19 -22.04
CA HIS A 221 9.01 6.71 -20.69
C HIS A 221 8.56 5.65 -19.67
N VAL A 222 7.44 4.96 -19.92
CA VAL A 222 6.96 3.85 -19.10
C VAL A 222 7.99 2.71 -19.08
N ALA A 223 8.56 2.37 -20.24
CA ALA A 223 9.61 1.35 -20.34
C ALA A 223 10.82 1.66 -19.45
N LYS A 224 11.27 2.94 -19.40
CA LYS A 224 12.36 3.38 -18.51
C LYS A 224 12.01 3.22 -17.04
N VAL A 225 10.77 3.57 -16.62
CA VAL A 225 10.30 3.40 -15.23
C VAL A 225 10.29 1.92 -14.85
N LYS A 226 9.75 1.05 -15.72
CA LYS A 226 9.71 -0.40 -15.48
C LYS A 226 11.12 -1.01 -15.39
N GLN A 227 12.04 -0.56 -16.25
CA GLN A 227 13.43 -1.00 -16.20
C GLN A 227 14.09 -0.58 -14.88
N TYR A 228 13.91 0.68 -14.48
CA TYR A 228 14.43 1.20 -13.21
C TYR A 228 13.89 0.40 -12.01
N ALA A 229 12.58 0.15 -11.95
CA ALA A 229 11.96 -0.64 -10.89
C ALA A 229 12.54 -2.07 -10.80
N LYS A 230 12.76 -2.70 -11.96
CA LYS A 230 13.36 -4.04 -12.04
C LYS A 230 14.81 -4.09 -11.55
N GLU A 231 15.59 -3.05 -11.82
CA GLU A 231 17.01 -2.98 -11.45
C GLU A 231 17.21 -2.64 -9.96
N HIS A 232 16.28 -1.92 -9.34
CA HIS A 232 16.43 -1.40 -7.99
C HIS A 232 15.64 -2.18 -6.92
N HIS A 233 15.02 -3.31 -7.25
CA HIS A 233 14.29 -4.24 -6.36
C HIS A 233 13.36 -3.56 -5.33
N ALA A 234 12.33 -4.28 -4.88
CA ALA A 234 11.35 -3.78 -3.92
C ALA A 234 10.50 -2.56 -4.38
N CYS A 235 10.44 -2.34 -5.69
CA CYS A 235 9.57 -1.37 -6.34
C CYS A 235 8.67 -2.08 -7.35
N ASP A 236 7.47 -1.55 -7.56
CA ASP A 236 6.55 -1.97 -8.61
C ASP A 236 6.17 -0.78 -9.47
N THR A 237 5.67 -1.02 -10.68
CA THR A 237 5.24 0.04 -11.60
C THR A 237 3.80 -0.21 -12.02
N VAL A 238 2.98 0.80 -11.82
CA VAL A 238 1.57 0.83 -12.26
C VAL A 238 1.41 1.93 -13.30
N ILE A 239 0.72 1.64 -14.37
CA ILE A 239 0.37 2.62 -15.39
C ILE A 239 -0.97 3.25 -15.03
N ILE A 240 -1.04 4.57 -15.05
CA ILE A 240 -2.25 5.33 -14.76
C ILE A 240 -2.45 6.45 -15.79
N SER A 241 -3.68 6.92 -15.91
CA SER A 241 -3.98 8.23 -16.45
C SER A 241 -4.78 9.02 -15.41
N ALA A 242 -4.14 10.01 -14.79
CA ALA A 242 -4.80 10.82 -13.77
C ALA A 242 -6.05 11.55 -14.30
N GLN A 243 -6.10 11.84 -15.61
CA GLN A 243 -7.27 12.42 -16.25
C GLN A 243 -8.41 11.42 -16.30
N ILE A 244 -8.17 10.19 -16.78
CA ILE A 244 -9.18 9.12 -16.82
C ILE A 244 -9.71 8.84 -15.42
N GLU A 245 -8.84 8.74 -14.40
CA GLU A 245 -9.29 8.56 -13.02
C GLU A 245 -10.23 9.68 -12.56
N SER A 246 -9.97 10.93 -13.02
CA SER A 246 -10.86 12.06 -12.72
C SER A 246 -12.22 11.94 -13.41
N ASP A 247 -12.26 11.41 -14.63
CA ASP A 247 -13.48 11.27 -15.42
C ASP A 247 -14.35 10.10 -14.91
N LEU A 248 -13.72 8.99 -14.49
CA LEU A 248 -14.39 7.83 -13.91
C LEU A 248 -15.23 8.15 -12.65
N VAL A 249 -14.83 9.16 -11.88
CA VAL A 249 -15.54 9.51 -10.64
C VAL A 249 -16.97 10.00 -10.88
N ASP A 250 -17.25 10.56 -12.04
CA ASP A 250 -18.57 11.12 -12.39
C ASP A 250 -19.49 10.06 -13.03
N LEU A 251 -18.99 8.82 -13.25
CA LEU A 251 -19.72 7.70 -13.84
C LEU A 251 -20.25 6.75 -12.76
N ASP A 252 -21.34 6.07 -13.04
CA ASP A 252 -21.74 4.95 -12.20
C ASP A 252 -20.82 3.72 -12.45
N PRO A 253 -20.79 2.70 -11.57
CA PRO A 253 -19.87 1.57 -11.70
C PRO A 253 -20.00 0.79 -13.02
N ALA A 254 -21.21 0.70 -13.61
CA ALA A 254 -21.42 0.01 -14.87
C ALA A 254 -20.91 0.87 -16.05
N GLU A 255 -21.23 2.15 -16.05
CA GLU A 255 -20.73 3.12 -17.03
C GLU A 255 -19.21 3.22 -16.99
N ALA A 256 -18.61 3.22 -15.78
CA ALA A 256 -17.16 3.24 -15.61
C ALA A 256 -16.49 1.98 -16.19
N ALA A 257 -17.10 0.79 -15.99
CA ALA A 257 -16.60 -0.45 -16.54
C ALA A 257 -16.67 -0.47 -18.08
N ASP A 258 -17.79 -0.01 -18.65
CA ASP A 258 -17.97 0.09 -20.09
C ASP A 258 -16.98 1.09 -20.71
N PHE A 259 -16.78 2.25 -20.06
CA PHE A 259 -15.81 3.25 -20.49
C PHE A 259 -14.37 2.71 -20.52
N LEU A 260 -13.93 2.01 -19.46
CA LEU A 260 -12.61 1.37 -19.41
C LEU A 260 -12.47 0.30 -20.50
N GLN A 261 -13.51 -0.50 -20.74
CA GLN A 261 -13.50 -1.51 -21.80
C GLN A 261 -13.38 -0.89 -23.19
N GLU A 262 -14.08 0.22 -23.48
CA GLU A 262 -13.96 0.97 -24.73
C GLU A 262 -12.55 1.51 -24.92
N MET A 263 -11.88 1.92 -23.82
CA MET A 263 -10.49 2.36 -23.82
C MET A 263 -9.49 1.20 -23.93
N GLY A 264 -9.93 -0.06 -23.94
CA GLY A 264 -9.08 -1.24 -24.00
C GLY A 264 -8.35 -1.54 -22.68
N VAL A 265 -8.86 -1.03 -21.54
CA VAL A 265 -8.28 -1.17 -20.20
C VAL A 265 -9.18 -2.05 -19.34
N GLN A 266 -8.60 -2.96 -18.58
CA GLN A 266 -9.37 -3.92 -17.77
C GLN A 266 -9.83 -3.36 -16.42
N GLU A 267 -9.10 -2.38 -15.87
CA GLU A 267 -9.37 -1.79 -14.55
C GLU A 267 -8.83 -0.36 -14.43
N SER A 268 -9.30 0.37 -13.43
CA SER A 268 -8.78 1.70 -13.12
C SER A 268 -7.34 1.66 -12.60
N GLY A 269 -6.58 2.72 -12.83
CA GLY A 269 -5.22 2.86 -12.30
C GLY A 269 -5.21 2.91 -10.76
N VAL A 270 -6.25 3.48 -10.14
CA VAL A 270 -6.43 3.45 -8.67
C VAL A 270 -6.59 2.02 -8.18
N GLY A 271 -7.40 1.19 -8.85
CA GLY A 271 -7.56 -0.23 -8.52
C GLY A 271 -6.22 -0.99 -8.62
N SER A 272 -5.49 -0.77 -9.71
CA SER A 272 -4.14 -1.33 -9.90
C SER A 272 -3.15 -0.89 -8.82
N MET A 273 -3.14 0.39 -8.43
CA MET A 273 -2.28 0.89 -7.34
C MET A 273 -2.58 0.20 -6.01
N ILE A 274 -3.86 0.01 -5.66
CA ILE A 274 -4.26 -0.68 -4.43
C ILE A 274 -3.75 -2.12 -4.46
N ARG A 275 -3.95 -2.86 -5.56
CA ARG A 275 -3.49 -4.25 -5.68
C ARG A 275 -1.98 -4.36 -5.58
N SER A 276 -1.23 -3.52 -6.30
CA SER A 276 0.24 -3.50 -6.21
C SER A 276 0.72 -3.16 -4.81
N THR A 277 0.06 -2.23 -4.11
CA THR A 277 0.40 -1.90 -2.72
C THR A 277 0.17 -3.09 -1.80
N TYR A 278 -0.96 -3.80 -1.94
CA TYR A 278 -1.25 -5.02 -1.18
C TYR A 278 -0.17 -6.09 -1.41
N HIS A 279 0.17 -6.34 -2.68
CA HIS A 279 1.19 -7.31 -3.03
C HIS A 279 2.55 -6.94 -2.43
N LEU A 280 2.96 -5.69 -2.59
CA LEU A 280 4.26 -5.21 -2.14
C LEU A 280 4.41 -5.20 -0.61
N LEU A 281 3.32 -4.95 0.11
CA LEU A 281 3.27 -5.01 1.58
C LEU A 281 3.05 -6.43 2.13
N GLY A 282 2.98 -7.44 1.27
CA GLY A 282 2.71 -8.82 1.70
C GLY A 282 1.36 -8.99 2.38
N LEU A 283 0.34 -8.25 1.92
CA LEU A 283 -0.99 -8.33 2.51
C LEU A 283 -1.83 -9.44 1.89
N ARG A 284 -2.72 -9.99 2.72
CA ARG A 284 -3.68 -11.01 2.34
C ARG A 284 -5.06 -10.63 2.86
N THR A 285 -6.09 -11.15 2.23
CA THR A 285 -7.48 -10.93 2.65
C THR A 285 -8.12 -12.26 3.04
N TYR A 286 -8.72 -12.30 4.22
CA TYR A 286 -9.66 -13.35 4.60
C TYR A 286 -11.05 -12.76 4.78
N PHE A 287 -12.08 -13.59 4.80
CA PHE A 287 -13.47 -13.18 4.90
C PHE A 287 -14.15 -13.77 6.12
N THR A 288 -15.11 -13.02 6.65
CA THR A 288 -16.16 -13.55 7.50
C THR A 288 -17.48 -13.47 6.72
N ALA A 289 -18.22 -14.56 6.67
CA ALA A 289 -19.48 -14.63 5.92
C ALA A 289 -20.59 -15.22 6.79
N GLY A 290 -21.67 -14.46 6.99
CA GLY A 290 -22.82 -14.85 7.78
C GLY A 290 -24.09 -14.13 7.36
N GLU A 291 -25.23 -14.50 7.91
CA GLU A 291 -26.53 -13.90 7.61
C GLU A 291 -26.60 -12.39 7.88
N LYS A 292 -25.78 -11.89 8.80
CA LYS A 292 -25.74 -10.46 9.16
C LYS A 292 -24.93 -9.64 8.17
N GLU A 293 -23.76 -10.14 7.79
CA GLU A 293 -22.83 -9.44 6.91
C GLU A 293 -21.83 -10.41 6.27
N VAL A 294 -21.27 -9.99 5.14
CA VAL A 294 -20.01 -10.47 4.58
C VAL A 294 -18.98 -9.36 4.72
N ARG A 295 -17.81 -9.70 5.26
CA ARG A 295 -16.76 -8.70 5.47
C ARG A 295 -15.39 -9.23 5.10
N ALA A 296 -14.61 -8.39 4.41
CA ALA A 296 -13.21 -8.60 4.13
C ALA A 296 -12.33 -8.03 5.24
N TRP A 297 -11.26 -8.76 5.58
CA TRP A 297 -10.28 -8.39 6.61
C TRP A 297 -8.88 -8.50 6.07
N THR A 298 -8.05 -7.51 6.33
CA THR A 298 -6.66 -7.49 5.88
C THR A 298 -5.72 -8.03 6.96
N ILE A 299 -4.84 -8.94 6.57
CA ILE A 299 -3.78 -9.53 7.39
C ILE A 299 -2.45 -9.47 6.63
N HIS A 300 -1.35 -9.75 7.31
CA HIS A 300 -0.06 -9.95 6.67
C HIS A 300 0.12 -11.43 6.29
N GLU A 301 0.87 -11.65 5.23
CA GLU A 301 1.30 -13.00 4.84
C GLU A 301 2.08 -13.65 5.98
N GLY A 302 1.71 -14.89 6.33
CA GLY A 302 2.28 -15.59 7.45
C GLY A 302 1.55 -15.41 8.78
N ASP A 303 0.54 -14.52 8.86
CA ASP A 303 -0.27 -14.39 10.07
C ASP A 303 -1.00 -15.69 10.39
N LYS A 304 -0.96 -16.07 11.66
CA LYS A 304 -1.67 -17.23 12.17
C LYS A 304 -3.11 -16.89 12.57
N ALA A 305 -3.93 -17.90 12.70
CA ALA A 305 -5.35 -17.74 13.03
C ALA A 305 -5.64 -16.85 14.27
N PRO A 306 -4.88 -16.87 15.37
CA PRO A 306 -5.06 -15.93 16.48
C PRO A 306 -4.82 -14.47 16.09
N GLN A 307 -3.75 -14.20 15.30
CA GLN A 307 -3.42 -12.86 14.81
C GLN A 307 -4.52 -12.33 13.87
N ALA A 308 -5.00 -13.18 12.95
CA ALA A 308 -6.14 -12.85 12.10
C ALA A 308 -7.41 -12.56 12.91
N ALA A 309 -7.70 -13.32 13.96
CA ALA A 309 -8.79 -13.05 14.86
C ALA A 309 -8.62 -11.69 15.59
N GLY A 310 -7.38 -11.33 15.91
CA GLY A 310 -6.99 -10.05 16.53
C GLY A 310 -7.33 -8.83 15.68
N VAL A 311 -7.32 -8.96 14.35
CA VAL A 311 -7.73 -7.90 13.41
C VAL A 311 -9.22 -7.53 13.61
N ILE A 312 -10.06 -8.49 14.00
CA ILE A 312 -11.47 -8.22 14.33
C ILE A 312 -11.56 -7.52 15.69
N HIS A 313 -10.94 -8.11 16.71
CA HIS A 313 -10.89 -7.56 18.07
C HIS A 313 -9.78 -8.25 18.89
N THR A 314 -9.11 -7.50 19.75
CA THR A 314 -8.03 -8.01 20.61
C THR A 314 -8.47 -9.15 21.53
N ASP A 315 -9.74 -9.17 21.95
CA ASP A 315 -10.28 -10.26 22.76
C ASP A 315 -10.39 -11.57 22.00
N PHE A 316 -10.62 -11.50 20.67
CA PHE A 316 -10.64 -12.70 19.82
C PHE A 316 -9.26 -13.36 19.73
N GLU A 317 -8.20 -12.56 19.70
CA GLU A 317 -6.82 -13.05 19.75
C GLU A 317 -6.50 -13.70 21.10
N ARG A 318 -6.79 -12.98 22.21
CA ARG A 318 -6.50 -13.45 23.58
C ARG A 318 -7.26 -14.72 23.93
N GLY A 319 -8.56 -14.75 23.60
CA GLY A 319 -9.46 -15.86 23.90
C GLY A 319 -9.54 -16.92 22.81
N PHE A 320 -8.66 -16.90 21.80
CA PHE A 320 -8.73 -17.79 20.65
C PHE A 320 -8.75 -19.26 21.04
N ILE A 321 -9.75 -19.99 20.55
CA ILE A 321 -9.89 -21.44 20.76
C ILE A 321 -9.57 -22.16 19.44
N LYS A 322 -10.29 -21.84 18.37
CA LYS A 322 -10.15 -22.43 17.03
C LYS A 322 -10.81 -21.53 15.98
N ALA A 323 -10.48 -21.75 14.72
CA ALA A 323 -11.17 -21.18 13.58
C ALA A 323 -11.85 -22.29 12.77
N GLU A 324 -13.09 -22.06 12.41
CA GLU A 324 -13.80 -22.86 11.41
C GLU A 324 -13.51 -22.20 10.05
N THR A 325 -12.85 -22.94 9.13
CA THR A 325 -12.26 -22.36 7.92
C THR A 325 -12.65 -23.17 6.67
N VAL A 326 -13.02 -22.48 5.61
CA VAL A 326 -13.19 -23.05 4.28
C VAL A 326 -12.53 -22.11 3.26
N ALA A 327 -11.83 -22.67 2.26
CA ALA A 327 -11.28 -21.84 1.21
C ALA A 327 -12.40 -21.25 0.33
N TYR A 328 -12.24 -20.00 -0.11
CA TYR A 328 -13.23 -19.33 -0.97
C TYR A 328 -13.65 -20.18 -2.19
N LYS A 329 -12.67 -20.76 -2.90
CA LYS A 329 -12.93 -21.58 -4.08
C LYS A 329 -13.81 -22.79 -3.76
N ASP A 330 -13.49 -23.50 -2.67
CA ASP A 330 -14.25 -24.66 -2.22
C ASP A 330 -15.68 -24.27 -1.82
N LEU A 331 -15.83 -23.14 -1.14
CA LEU A 331 -17.14 -22.63 -0.73
C LEU A 331 -17.98 -22.24 -1.96
N LEU A 332 -17.37 -21.60 -2.95
CA LEU A 332 -18.05 -21.22 -4.20
C LEU A 332 -18.55 -22.46 -4.96
N GLU A 333 -17.71 -23.50 -5.09
CA GLU A 333 -18.08 -24.77 -5.74
C GLU A 333 -19.17 -25.53 -4.99
N CYS A 334 -19.18 -25.45 -3.68
CA CYS A 334 -20.20 -26.08 -2.83
C CYS A 334 -21.52 -25.30 -2.80
N GLY A 335 -21.50 -24.00 -3.02
CA GLY A 335 -22.66 -23.10 -2.99
C GLY A 335 -23.25 -22.86 -1.60
N SER A 336 -22.74 -23.52 -0.54
CA SER A 336 -23.15 -23.28 0.85
C SER A 336 -22.16 -23.86 1.85
N ILE A 337 -22.14 -23.29 3.06
CA ILE A 337 -21.33 -23.80 4.19
C ILE A 337 -21.76 -25.22 4.58
N ALA A 338 -23.04 -25.55 4.52
CA ALA A 338 -23.54 -26.89 4.82
C ALA A 338 -22.97 -27.94 3.85
N ALA A 339 -23.05 -27.65 2.54
CA ALA A 339 -22.49 -28.54 1.52
C ALA A 339 -20.95 -28.68 1.64
N ALA A 340 -20.24 -27.62 2.01
CA ALA A 340 -18.81 -27.70 2.27
C ALA A 340 -18.48 -28.58 3.48
N ARG A 341 -19.30 -28.56 4.53
CA ARG A 341 -19.18 -29.48 5.69
C ARG A 341 -19.42 -30.92 5.29
N ASP A 342 -20.45 -31.19 4.53
CA ASP A 342 -20.80 -32.55 4.08
C ASP A 342 -19.68 -33.14 3.20
N LYS A 343 -18.97 -32.32 2.46
CA LYS A 343 -17.81 -32.72 1.64
C LYS A 343 -16.50 -32.78 2.42
N GLY A 344 -16.48 -32.41 3.71
CA GLY A 344 -15.27 -32.39 4.54
C GLY A 344 -14.29 -31.25 4.21
N LEU A 345 -14.73 -30.22 3.48
CA LEU A 345 -13.91 -29.06 3.08
C LEU A 345 -13.93 -27.94 4.14
N TYR A 346 -14.84 -28.04 5.11
CA TYR A 346 -14.95 -27.13 6.24
C TYR A 346 -14.10 -27.62 7.41
N ARG A 347 -12.94 -27.01 7.61
CA ARG A 347 -11.87 -27.45 8.51
C ARG A 347 -11.96 -26.77 9.86
N MET A 348 -11.44 -27.44 10.89
CA MET A 348 -11.21 -26.88 12.22
C MET A 348 -9.71 -26.59 12.38
N GLU A 349 -9.35 -25.33 12.42
CA GLU A 349 -7.97 -24.90 12.44
C GLU A 349 -7.57 -24.40 13.86
N GLY A 350 -6.37 -24.77 14.29
CA GLY A 350 -5.80 -24.38 15.58
C GLY A 350 -4.95 -23.12 15.51
N LYS A 351 -4.23 -22.85 16.62
CA LYS A 351 -3.42 -21.63 16.80
C LYS A 351 -2.27 -21.50 15.82
N GLU A 352 -1.75 -22.60 15.30
CA GLU A 352 -0.60 -22.62 14.40
C GLU A 352 -0.98 -22.53 12.91
N TYR A 353 -2.27 -22.49 12.60
CA TYR A 353 -2.73 -22.38 11.23
C TYR A 353 -2.36 -21.01 10.66
N VAL A 354 -1.62 -21.03 9.56
CA VAL A 354 -1.28 -19.84 8.76
C VAL A 354 -2.43 -19.55 7.81
N VAL A 355 -3.08 -18.40 7.99
CA VAL A 355 -4.25 -18.00 7.22
C VAL A 355 -3.86 -17.76 5.76
N GLN A 356 -4.65 -18.33 4.85
CA GLN A 356 -4.43 -18.20 3.41
C GLN A 356 -5.32 -17.09 2.83
N ASP A 357 -4.83 -16.46 1.76
CA ASP A 357 -5.65 -15.49 1.02
C ASP A 357 -6.92 -16.13 0.48
N GLY A 358 -8.06 -15.54 0.78
CA GLY A 358 -9.37 -16.05 0.41
C GLY A 358 -9.99 -17.06 1.39
N ASP A 359 -9.39 -17.33 2.53
CA ASP A 359 -10.04 -18.13 3.57
C ASP A 359 -11.33 -17.45 4.06
N VAL A 360 -12.41 -18.23 4.18
CA VAL A 360 -13.66 -17.80 4.83
C VAL A 360 -13.69 -18.41 6.23
N MET A 361 -13.67 -17.56 7.27
CA MET A 361 -13.38 -17.99 8.63
C MET A 361 -14.45 -17.59 9.63
N LEU A 362 -14.68 -18.45 10.62
CA LEU A 362 -15.49 -18.17 11.80
C LEU A 362 -14.69 -18.51 13.06
N PHE A 363 -14.32 -17.50 13.83
CA PHE A 363 -13.53 -17.67 15.03
C PHE A 363 -14.38 -18.07 16.23
N LYS A 364 -13.89 -19.04 17.00
CA LYS A 364 -14.42 -19.43 18.31
C LYS A 364 -13.42 -18.96 19.37
N PHE A 365 -13.89 -18.20 20.30
CA PHE A 365 -13.09 -17.63 21.38
C PHE A 365 -13.86 -17.64 22.70
N ASN A 366 -13.14 -17.52 23.80
CA ASN A 366 -13.69 -17.36 25.15
C ASN A 366 -12.87 -16.32 25.91
N VAL A 367 -13.53 -15.31 26.44
CA VAL A 367 -12.92 -14.18 27.20
C VAL A 367 -13.40 -14.20 28.62
#